data_c924466993cec9857fba45f5bac0c02c
#
_entry.id   c924466993cec9857fba45f5bac0c02c
#
_cell.length_a   1.000
_cell.length_b   1.000
_cell.length_c   1.000
_cell.angle_alpha   90.00
_cell.angle_beta   90.00
_cell.angle_gamma   90.00
#
_symmetry.space_group_name_H-M   'P 1'
#
loop_
_entity.id
_entity.type
_entity.pdbx_description
1 polymer ?
#
loop_
_entity_poly.entity_id
_entity_poly.type
_entity_poly.pdbx_seq_one_letter_code
_entity_poly.pdbx_strand_id
1 'polypeptide(L)'
;MRLFYSFFFQKNMISKNMTVGEIVAKNVAFAEIFEKYGIDFCCGGDVSFIEICEKNNLDAEKIIAELQNLPEKQSADHDFENFDLGDLADYIVDVHHTFVRENIPRIDEYLNKICRVHGENHPELFGVLENYEAVREELLAHMPKEENVLFPYIHRLVDAEKNNIAPAKPPFGTVKNPIRMMEMEHDNAGDATKNIRNLTNNFTLPEDACNSYRITFELLENFEKDLHVHIHLENNILFPKAIALEEKL
;
A
#
# COMPACT_ATOMS: atom_id res chain seq x y z
N MET A 1 -0.08 -21.87 -47.34
CA MET A 1 -0.99 -21.99 -46.19
C MET A 1 -0.16 -21.59 -44.94
N ARG A 2 -0.18 -20.29 -44.59
CA ARG A 2 0.57 -19.75 -43.46
C ARG A 2 -0.27 -19.95 -42.21
N LEU A 3 0.19 -20.79 -41.29
CA LEU A 3 -0.36 -20.92 -39.94
C LEU A 3 0.00 -19.63 -39.18
N PHE A 4 -0.96 -18.74 -39.01
CA PHE A 4 -0.94 -17.67 -38.06
C PHE A 4 -1.01 -18.31 -36.66
N TYR A 5 0.11 -18.50 -35.99
CA TYR A 5 0.14 -18.71 -34.57
C TYR A 5 -0.34 -17.42 -33.90
N SER A 6 -1.56 -17.45 -33.48
CA SER A 6 -2.15 -16.47 -32.58
C SER A 6 -1.40 -16.53 -31.25
N PHE A 7 -0.39 -15.68 -31.09
CA PHE A 7 0.11 -15.30 -29.78
C PHE A 7 -0.92 -14.37 -29.13
N PHE A 8 -2.09 -14.90 -28.85
CA PHE A 8 -3.08 -14.22 -28.03
C PHE A 8 -2.70 -14.46 -26.57
N PHE A 9 -2.09 -13.43 -25.97
CA PHE A 9 -2.28 -12.98 -24.62
C PHE A 9 -2.67 -14.09 -23.62
N GLN A 10 -1.71 -14.62 -22.91
CA GLN A 10 -1.94 -15.05 -21.54
C GLN A 10 -2.17 -13.78 -20.71
N LYS A 11 -3.35 -13.18 -20.88
CA LYS A 11 -3.90 -12.18 -20.01
C LYS A 11 -3.81 -12.78 -18.61
N ASN A 12 -3.11 -12.12 -17.67
CA ASN A 12 -2.88 -12.54 -16.31
C ASN A 12 -4.15 -13.15 -15.72
N MET A 13 -4.27 -14.48 -15.75
CA MET A 13 -5.46 -15.14 -15.25
C MET A 13 -5.50 -14.97 -13.73
N ILE A 14 -6.40 -14.12 -13.26
CA ILE A 14 -6.71 -14.01 -11.84
C ILE A 14 -7.36 -15.33 -11.44
N SER A 15 -6.72 -16.05 -10.52
CA SER A 15 -7.24 -17.28 -9.94
C SER A 15 -7.83 -17.00 -8.57
N LYS A 16 -8.94 -17.63 -8.23
CA LYS A 16 -9.55 -17.54 -6.90
C LYS A 16 -8.64 -18.01 -5.76
N ASN A 17 -7.66 -18.87 -6.09
CA ASN A 17 -6.72 -19.41 -5.11
C ASN A 17 -5.48 -18.52 -4.88
N MET A 18 -5.35 -17.44 -5.63
CA MET A 18 -4.29 -16.45 -5.39
C MET A 18 -4.59 -15.69 -4.11
N THR A 19 -3.53 -15.21 -3.44
CA THR A 19 -3.70 -14.26 -2.35
C THR A 19 -4.12 -12.89 -2.89
N VAL A 20 -4.72 -12.06 -2.05
CA VAL A 20 -5.14 -10.72 -2.50
C VAL A 20 -3.95 -9.85 -2.84
N GLY A 21 -2.81 -10.01 -2.12
CA GLY A 21 -1.56 -9.34 -2.45
C GLY A 21 -0.99 -9.78 -3.80
N GLU A 22 -0.98 -11.09 -4.11
CA GLU A 22 -0.55 -11.58 -5.44
C GLU A 22 -1.41 -11.03 -6.58
N ILE A 23 -2.70 -10.81 -6.36
CA ILE A 23 -3.59 -10.22 -7.36
C ILE A 23 -3.22 -8.76 -7.61
N VAL A 24 -3.04 -7.96 -6.55
CA VAL A 24 -2.67 -6.53 -6.68
C VAL A 24 -1.25 -6.36 -7.21
N ALA A 25 -0.30 -7.27 -6.87
CA ALA A 25 1.05 -7.26 -7.43
C ALA A 25 1.08 -7.38 -8.97
N LYS A 26 0.09 -8.06 -9.58
CA LYS A 26 -0.05 -8.14 -11.04
C LYS A 26 -0.49 -6.82 -11.68
N ASN A 27 -1.27 -6.03 -10.96
CA ASN A 27 -1.74 -4.72 -11.41
C ASN A 27 -2.24 -3.92 -10.22
N VAL A 28 -1.51 -2.88 -9.84
CA VAL A 28 -1.83 -1.99 -8.71
C VAL A 28 -3.21 -1.33 -8.86
N ALA A 29 -3.70 -1.12 -10.09
CA ALA A 29 -5.06 -0.60 -10.30
C ALA A 29 -6.16 -1.51 -9.73
N PHE A 30 -5.87 -2.78 -9.42
CA PHE A 30 -6.80 -3.68 -8.73
C PHE A 30 -7.05 -3.26 -7.28
N ALA A 31 -6.16 -2.46 -6.68
CA ALA A 31 -6.33 -1.89 -5.36
C ALA A 31 -7.66 -1.12 -5.22
N GLU A 32 -8.01 -0.29 -6.20
CA GLU A 32 -9.28 0.47 -6.18
C GLU A 32 -10.52 -0.44 -6.08
N ILE A 33 -10.48 -1.60 -6.75
CA ILE A 33 -11.59 -2.56 -6.68
C ILE A 33 -11.61 -3.22 -5.30
N PHE A 34 -10.47 -3.60 -4.76
CA PHE A 34 -10.42 -4.22 -3.43
C PHE A 34 -10.82 -3.24 -2.33
N GLU A 35 -10.42 -1.98 -2.39
CA GLU A 35 -10.90 -0.91 -1.49
C GLU A 35 -12.41 -0.75 -1.54
N LYS A 36 -13.01 -0.73 -2.74
CA LYS A 36 -14.47 -0.66 -2.92
C LYS A 36 -15.22 -1.78 -2.20
N TYR A 37 -14.61 -2.97 -2.11
CA TYR A 37 -15.18 -4.14 -1.43
C TYR A 37 -14.70 -4.28 0.02
N GLY A 38 -13.87 -3.37 0.53
CA GLY A 38 -13.30 -3.42 1.88
C GLY A 38 -12.35 -4.61 2.08
N ILE A 39 -11.66 -5.03 1.02
CA ILE A 39 -10.67 -6.11 1.05
C ILE A 39 -9.30 -5.50 1.33
N ASP A 40 -8.70 -5.90 2.45
CA ASP A 40 -7.32 -5.55 2.80
C ASP A 40 -6.34 -6.35 1.94
N PHE A 41 -5.66 -5.66 1.06
CA PHE A 41 -4.65 -6.24 0.16
C PHE A 41 -3.21 -5.88 0.55
N CYS A 42 -3.02 -5.01 1.55
CA CYS A 42 -1.71 -4.55 1.99
C CYS A 42 -1.19 -5.33 3.23
N CYS A 43 -1.80 -5.18 4.39
CA CYS A 43 -1.41 -5.91 5.61
C CYS A 43 -1.97 -7.35 5.60
N GLY A 44 -3.19 -7.54 5.09
CA GLY A 44 -3.83 -8.85 4.89
C GLY A 44 -3.56 -9.50 3.54
N GLY A 45 -2.51 -9.09 2.83
CA GLY A 45 -2.23 -9.49 1.46
C GLY A 45 -1.89 -10.97 1.25
N ASP A 46 -1.50 -11.69 2.29
CA ASP A 46 -1.17 -13.12 2.30
C ASP A 46 -2.40 -14.05 2.32
N VAL A 47 -3.60 -13.49 2.57
CA VAL A 47 -4.84 -14.27 2.66
C VAL A 47 -5.39 -14.59 1.27
N SER A 48 -5.91 -15.80 1.10
CA SER A 48 -6.54 -16.24 -0.15
C SER A 48 -7.76 -15.38 -0.49
N PHE A 49 -7.87 -14.95 -1.75
CA PHE A 49 -9.00 -14.15 -2.24
C PHE A 49 -10.35 -14.85 -2.00
N ILE A 50 -10.43 -16.18 -2.20
CA ILE A 50 -11.67 -16.90 -1.98
C ILE A 50 -12.06 -16.92 -0.49
N GLU A 51 -11.09 -17.09 0.43
CA GLU A 51 -11.34 -17.09 1.88
C GLU A 51 -11.86 -15.74 2.36
N ILE A 52 -11.30 -14.63 1.84
CA ILE A 52 -11.78 -13.28 2.15
C ILE A 52 -13.21 -13.07 1.63
N CYS A 53 -13.50 -13.51 0.42
CA CYS A 53 -14.85 -13.41 -0.13
C CYS A 53 -15.87 -14.21 0.70
N GLU A 54 -15.54 -15.43 1.11
CA GLU A 54 -16.41 -16.25 1.95
C GLU A 54 -16.64 -15.63 3.33
N LYS A 55 -15.57 -15.17 3.99
CA LYS A 55 -15.62 -14.53 5.31
C LYS A 55 -16.49 -13.27 5.32
N ASN A 56 -16.43 -12.47 4.26
CA ASN A 56 -17.13 -11.19 4.16
C ASN A 56 -18.46 -11.28 3.38
N ASN A 57 -18.91 -12.47 3.00
CA ASN A 57 -20.09 -12.70 2.15
C ASN A 57 -20.07 -11.89 0.85
N LEU A 58 -18.93 -11.85 0.18
CA LEU A 58 -18.71 -11.16 -1.10
C LEU A 58 -18.87 -12.14 -2.27
N ASP A 59 -19.37 -11.64 -3.40
CA ASP A 59 -19.47 -12.39 -4.65
C ASP A 59 -18.12 -12.37 -5.39
N ALA A 60 -17.34 -13.44 -5.24
CA ALA A 60 -16.02 -13.58 -5.85
C ALA A 60 -16.07 -13.52 -7.39
N GLU A 61 -17.13 -14.07 -8.04
CA GLU A 61 -17.25 -14.04 -9.50
C GLU A 61 -17.48 -12.61 -10.00
N LYS A 62 -18.30 -11.86 -9.29
CA LYS A 62 -18.55 -10.45 -9.61
C LYS A 62 -17.27 -9.62 -9.49
N ILE A 63 -16.50 -9.82 -8.42
CA ILE A 63 -15.24 -9.08 -8.20
C ILE A 63 -14.22 -9.44 -9.30
N ILE A 64 -14.06 -10.74 -9.63
CA ILE A 64 -13.17 -11.16 -10.72
C ILE A 64 -13.59 -10.53 -12.06
N ALA A 65 -14.89 -10.47 -12.33
CA ALA A 65 -15.38 -9.84 -13.56
C ALA A 65 -15.06 -8.33 -13.59
N GLU A 66 -15.14 -7.62 -12.47
CA GLU A 66 -14.74 -6.21 -12.38
C GLU A 66 -13.23 -6.05 -12.60
N LEU A 67 -12.38 -6.88 -11.95
CA LEU A 67 -10.93 -6.88 -12.15
C LEU A 67 -10.53 -7.12 -13.61
N GLN A 68 -11.21 -8.05 -14.29
CA GLN A 68 -10.94 -8.37 -15.70
C GLN A 68 -11.41 -7.29 -16.69
N ASN A 69 -12.36 -6.45 -16.29
CA ASN A 69 -12.93 -5.39 -17.12
C ASN A 69 -12.26 -4.02 -16.93
N LEU A 70 -11.22 -3.91 -16.08
CA LEU A 70 -10.44 -2.67 -15.98
C LEU A 70 -9.84 -2.29 -17.34
N PRO A 71 -9.96 -1.01 -17.76
CA PRO A 71 -9.36 -0.54 -19.01
C PRO A 71 -7.84 -0.73 -19.01
N GLU A 72 -7.27 -1.17 -20.14
CA GLU A 72 -5.82 -1.36 -20.30
C GLU A 72 -4.98 -0.09 -20.01
N LYS A 73 -5.58 1.10 -20.09
CA LYS A 73 -4.94 2.38 -19.73
C LYS A 73 -4.77 2.60 -18.22
N GLN A 74 -5.46 1.82 -17.39
CA GLN A 74 -5.27 1.78 -15.93
C GLN A 74 -4.40 0.59 -15.49
N SER A 75 -4.03 -0.30 -16.41
CA SER A 75 -2.95 -1.27 -16.14
C SER A 75 -1.66 -0.47 -16.04
N ALA A 76 -1.24 -0.25 -14.81
CA ALA A 76 -0.14 0.62 -14.41
C ALA A 76 1.04 0.57 -15.38
N ASP A 77 1.67 1.73 -15.57
CA ASP A 77 2.94 1.87 -16.30
C ASP A 77 4.10 1.02 -15.71
N HIS A 78 3.86 0.29 -14.60
CA HIS A 78 4.88 -0.45 -13.86
C HIS A 78 4.45 -1.89 -13.56
N ASP A 79 5.24 -2.85 -14.05
CA ASP A 79 5.18 -4.27 -13.67
C ASP A 79 6.07 -4.49 -12.43
N PHE A 80 5.53 -4.16 -11.24
CA PHE A 80 6.27 -4.25 -9.98
C PHE A 80 6.68 -5.68 -9.62
N GLU A 81 5.99 -6.69 -10.14
CA GLU A 81 6.39 -8.09 -9.93
C GLU A 81 7.77 -8.39 -10.55
N ASN A 82 8.12 -7.73 -11.64
CA ASN A 82 9.39 -7.91 -12.33
C ASN A 82 10.41 -6.78 -12.11
N PHE A 83 10.13 -5.82 -11.22
CA PHE A 83 11.11 -4.80 -10.85
C PHE A 83 12.38 -5.42 -10.23
N ASP A 84 13.55 -4.83 -10.53
CA ASP A 84 14.74 -5.03 -9.70
C ASP A 84 14.45 -4.53 -8.28
N LEU A 85 14.95 -5.25 -7.26
CA LEU A 85 14.64 -4.90 -5.87
C LEU A 85 15.18 -3.52 -5.47
N GLY A 86 16.33 -3.14 -6.01
CA GLY A 86 16.89 -1.80 -5.79
C GLY A 86 16.00 -0.72 -6.40
N ASP A 87 15.60 -0.93 -7.67
CA ASP A 87 14.73 0.02 -8.37
C ASP A 87 13.35 0.14 -7.68
N LEU A 88 12.83 -0.95 -7.10
CA LEU A 88 11.57 -0.91 -6.34
C LEU A 88 11.72 -0.12 -5.03
N ALA A 89 12.82 -0.32 -4.29
CA ALA A 89 13.09 0.46 -3.09
C ALA A 89 13.23 1.95 -3.41
N ASP A 90 13.95 2.31 -4.49
CA ASP A 90 14.08 3.70 -4.94
C ASP A 90 12.73 4.28 -5.37
N TYR A 91 11.89 3.51 -6.07
CA TYR A 91 10.53 3.93 -6.46
C TYR A 91 9.66 4.26 -5.23
N ILE A 92 9.71 3.42 -4.19
CA ILE A 92 8.96 3.66 -2.94
C ILE A 92 9.37 5.00 -2.32
N VAL A 93 10.66 5.28 -2.25
CA VAL A 93 11.17 6.57 -1.72
C VAL A 93 10.76 7.74 -2.60
N ASP A 94 10.97 7.63 -3.90
CA ASP A 94 10.73 8.73 -4.84
C ASP A 94 9.25 9.08 -4.98
N VAL A 95 8.37 8.09 -4.90
CA VAL A 95 6.93 8.28 -5.11
C VAL A 95 6.20 8.38 -3.77
N HIS A 96 6.22 7.31 -2.96
CA HIS A 96 5.37 7.21 -1.77
C HIS A 96 5.90 8.01 -0.58
N HIS A 97 7.20 7.94 -0.27
CA HIS A 97 7.76 8.76 0.83
C HIS A 97 7.69 10.25 0.50
N THR A 98 7.91 10.61 -0.77
CA THR A 98 7.74 11.98 -1.23
C THR A 98 6.30 12.45 -1.10
N PHE A 99 5.33 11.62 -1.54
CA PHE A 99 3.91 11.91 -1.39
C PHE A 99 3.51 12.15 0.08
N VAL A 100 3.96 11.28 0.99
CA VAL A 100 3.71 11.43 2.43
C VAL A 100 4.25 12.76 2.94
N ARG A 101 5.51 13.10 2.65
CA ARG A 101 6.16 14.35 3.09
C ARG A 101 5.46 15.61 2.55
N GLU A 102 4.98 15.57 1.32
CA GLU A 102 4.30 16.71 0.70
C GLU A 102 2.88 16.91 1.23
N ASN A 103 2.19 15.83 1.60
CA ASN A 103 0.79 15.91 2.01
C ASN A 103 0.62 16.12 3.52
N ILE A 104 1.54 15.68 4.38
CA ILE A 104 1.46 15.88 5.83
C ILE A 104 1.18 17.35 6.20
N PRO A 105 1.94 18.36 5.74
CA PRO A 105 1.69 19.75 6.12
C PRO A 105 0.32 20.27 5.67
N ARG A 106 -0.16 19.78 4.53
CA ARG A 106 -1.47 20.17 3.99
C ARG A 106 -2.61 19.57 4.80
N ILE A 107 -2.50 18.28 5.15
CA ILE A 107 -3.49 17.62 5.99
C ILE A 107 -3.51 18.26 7.38
N ASP A 108 -2.35 18.53 7.98
CA ASP A 108 -2.23 19.22 9.28
C ASP A 108 -2.98 20.54 9.27
N GLU A 109 -2.77 21.39 8.25
CA GLU A 109 -3.42 22.70 8.14
C GLU A 109 -4.95 22.55 8.05
N TYR A 110 -5.42 21.71 7.11
CA TYR A 110 -6.85 21.60 6.82
C TYR A 110 -7.62 20.87 7.92
N LEU A 111 -7.07 19.77 8.47
CA LEU A 111 -7.72 18.99 9.51
C LEU A 111 -7.85 19.78 10.81
N ASN A 112 -6.78 20.45 11.25
CA ASN A 112 -6.83 21.35 12.41
C ASN A 112 -7.83 22.51 12.19
N LYS A 113 -7.94 23.01 10.96
CA LYS A 113 -8.91 24.06 10.64
C LYS A 113 -10.34 23.57 10.79
N ILE A 114 -10.69 22.39 10.24
CA ILE A 114 -12.06 21.87 10.34
C ILE A 114 -12.40 21.43 11.75
N CYS A 115 -11.47 20.86 12.54
CA CYS A 115 -11.66 20.59 13.95
C CYS A 115 -12.05 21.86 14.73
N ARG A 116 -11.37 22.98 14.48
CA ARG A 116 -11.66 24.25 15.14
C ARG A 116 -12.99 24.86 14.73
N VAL A 117 -13.41 24.71 13.45
CA VAL A 117 -14.62 25.37 12.92
C VAL A 117 -15.86 24.51 13.08
N HIS A 118 -15.72 23.21 12.93
CA HIS A 118 -16.85 22.28 12.89
C HIS A 118 -16.88 21.32 14.10
N GLY A 119 -15.81 21.23 14.90
CA GLY A 119 -15.68 20.23 15.97
C GLY A 119 -16.76 20.29 17.06
N GLU A 120 -17.44 21.44 17.25
CA GLU A 120 -18.57 21.52 18.17
C GLU A 120 -19.78 20.71 17.69
N ASN A 121 -20.06 20.75 16.38
CA ASN A 121 -21.15 20.01 15.73
C ASN A 121 -20.71 18.61 15.27
N HIS A 122 -19.41 18.42 15.02
CA HIS A 122 -18.77 17.21 14.50
C HIS A 122 -17.64 16.75 15.43
N PRO A 123 -17.96 16.27 16.66
CA PRO A 123 -16.96 15.87 17.64
C PRO A 123 -16.10 14.67 17.17
N GLU A 124 -16.58 13.88 16.22
CA GLU A 124 -15.81 12.79 15.58
C GLU A 124 -14.52 13.27 14.91
N LEU A 125 -14.46 14.55 14.49
CA LEU A 125 -13.25 15.13 13.89
C LEU A 125 -12.04 15.13 14.83
N PHE A 126 -12.25 15.20 16.13
CA PHE A 126 -11.15 15.10 17.10
C PHE A 126 -10.57 13.68 17.13
N GLY A 127 -11.43 12.66 16.99
CA GLY A 127 -10.97 11.27 16.83
C GLY A 127 -10.23 11.05 15.49
N VAL A 128 -10.69 11.70 14.42
CA VAL A 128 -9.98 11.70 13.13
C VAL A 128 -8.59 12.33 13.29
N LEU A 129 -8.50 13.47 13.97
CA LEU A 129 -7.22 14.15 14.20
C LEU A 129 -6.27 13.29 15.03
N GLU A 130 -6.73 12.66 16.11
CA GLU A 130 -5.91 11.79 16.96
C GLU A 130 -5.34 10.61 16.18
N ASN A 131 -6.16 9.90 15.39
CA ASN A 131 -5.69 8.77 14.58
C ASN A 131 -4.72 9.24 13.47
N TYR A 132 -5.01 10.37 12.82
CA TYR A 132 -4.11 10.93 11.81
C TYR A 132 -2.74 11.34 12.40
N GLU A 133 -2.74 11.98 13.58
CA GLU A 133 -1.49 12.35 14.27
C GLU A 133 -0.65 11.11 14.61
N ALA A 134 -1.29 10.02 15.03
CA ALA A 134 -0.61 8.76 15.28
C ALA A 134 0.05 8.19 14.00
N VAL A 135 -0.68 8.13 12.87
CA VAL A 135 -0.14 7.71 11.58
C VAL A 135 1.00 8.61 11.13
N ARG A 136 0.83 9.93 11.23
CA ARG A 136 1.85 10.92 10.86
C ARG A 136 3.15 10.71 11.63
N GLU A 137 3.08 10.60 12.97
CA GLU A 137 4.26 10.42 13.82
C GLU A 137 4.95 9.09 13.53
N GLU A 138 4.19 8.03 13.32
CA GLU A 138 4.73 6.72 12.97
C GLU A 138 5.46 6.76 11.64
N LEU A 139 4.85 7.29 10.57
CA LEU A 139 5.47 7.39 9.25
C LEU A 139 6.72 8.26 9.24
N LEU A 140 6.71 9.40 9.95
CA LEU A 140 7.90 10.26 10.07
C LEU A 140 9.08 9.59 10.79
N ALA A 141 8.79 8.61 11.68
CA ALA A 141 9.82 7.81 12.34
C ALA A 141 10.19 6.54 11.53
N HIS A 142 9.27 6.01 10.74
CA HIS A 142 9.37 4.79 9.93
C HIS A 142 10.24 5.00 8.68
N MET A 143 9.86 5.92 7.80
CA MET A 143 10.56 6.17 6.53
C MET A 143 12.08 6.35 6.67
N PRO A 144 12.62 7.09 7.67
CA PRO A 144 14.07 7.17 7.86
C PRO A 144 14.75 5.83 8.19
N LYS A 145 14.06 4.88 8.80
CA LYS A 145 14.64 3.54 9.08
C LYS A 145 14.80 2.75 7.79
N GLU A 146 13.85 2.88 6.88
CA GLU A 146 13.93 2.27 5.56
C GLU A 146 15.02 2.91 4.72
N GLU A 147 14.98 4.22 4.54
CA GLU A 147 15.91 4.98 3.72
C GLU A 147 17.37 4.89 4.17
N ASN A 148 17.62 4.78 5.48
CA ASN A 148 18.99 4.79 6.00
C ASN A 148 19.50 3.41 6.43
N VAL A 149 18.61 2.42 6.60
CA VAL A 149 19.00 1.10 7.12
C VAL A 149 18.56 -0.03 6.21
N LEU A 150 17.25 -0.19 5.97
CA LEU A 150 16.72 -1.35 5.28
C LEU A 150 17.00 -1.30 3.77
N PHE A 151 16.61 -0.24 3.08
CA PHE A 151 16.79 -0.10 1.63
C PHE A 151 18.26 -0.08 1.20
N PRO A 152 19.17 0.61 1.90
CA PRO A 152 20.60 0.47 1.62
C PRO A 152 21.14 -0.95 1.79
N TYR A 153 20.53 -1.76 2.66
CA TYR A 153 20.92 -3.17 2.76
C TYR A 153 20.35 -4.01 1.62
N ILE A 154 19.11 -3.74 1.18
CA ILE A 154 18.53 -4.38 0.00
C ILE A 154 19.40 -4.10 -1.23
N HIS A 155 19.83 -2.86 -1.46
CA HIS A 155 20.78 -2.53 -2.54
C HIS A 155 22.08 -3.36 -2.45
N ARG A 156 22.63 -3.53 -1.23
CA ARG A 156 23.83 -4.38 -1.05
C ARG A 156 23.57 -5.85 -1.37
N LEU A 157 22.38 -6.38 -1.10
CA LEU A 157 22.01 -7.75 -1.50
C LEU A 157 21.96 -7.87 -3.03
N VAL A 158 21.34 -6.90 -3.70
CA VAL A 158 21.27 -6.85 -5.18
C VAL A 158 22.68 -6.78 -5.78
N ASP A 159 23.55 -5.93 -5.24
CA ASP A 159 24.94 -5.81 -5.70
C ASP A 159 25.75 -7.10 -5.46
N ALA A 160 25.53 -7.75 -4.33
CA ALA A 160 26.15 -9.03 -3.99
C ALA A 160 25.75 -10.13 -4.98
N GLU A 161 24.46 -10.21 -5.33
CA GLU A 161 23.95 -11.14 -6.33
C GLU A 161 24.56 -10.85 -7.72
N LYS A 162 24.52 -9.60 -8.18
CA LYS A 162 25.06 -9.18 -9.48
C LYS A 162 26.55 -9.48 -9.63
N ASN A 163 27.32 -9.38 -8.54
CA ASN A 163 28.74 -9.63 -8.52
C ASN A 163 29.14 -11.07 -8.09
N ASN A 164 28.15 -11.90 -7.76
CA ASN A 164 28.34 -13.27 -7.27
C ASN A 164 29.29 -13.34 -6.04
N ILE A 165 29.08 -12.46 -5.07
CA ILE A 165 29.85 -12.37 -3.82
C ILE A 165 28.91 -12.48 -2.63
N ALA A 166 29.43 -12.99 -1.49
CA ALA A 166 28.65 -12.99 -0.25
C ALA A 166 28.48 -11.55 0.29
N PRO A 167 27.26 -11.14 0.69
CA PRO A 167 27.05 -9.82 1.26
C PRO A 167 27.71 -9.69 2.64
N ALA A 168 28.18 -8.49 2.98
CA ALA A 168 28.68 -8.21 4.30
C ALA A 168 27.54 -8.35 5.33
N LYS A 169 27.79 -9.08 6.42
CA LYS A 169 26.80 -9.29 7.48
C LYS A 169 26.36 -7.95 8.09
N PRO A 170 25.07 -7.66 8.12
CA PRO A 170 24.59 -6.39 8.66
C PRO A 170 24.60 -6.38 10.21
N PRO A 171 24.67 -5.21 10.85
CA PRO A 171 24.67 -5.12 12.31
C PRO A 171 23.38 -5.64 12.98
N PHE A 172 22.27 -5.66 12.23
CA PHE A 172 20.98 -6.19 12.68
C PHE A 172 20.80 -7.71 12.42
N GLY A 173 21.85 -8.40 11.93
CA GLY A 173 21.92 -9.85 11.79
C GLY A 173 21.37 -10.40 10.49
N THR A 174 20.09 -10.22 10.18
CA THR A 174 19.40 -10.63 8.96
C THR A 174 18.34 -9.60 8.57
N VAL A 175 18.03 -9.48 7.29
CA VAL A 175 17.01 -8.58 6.76
C VAL A 175 15.62 -8.80 7.39
N LYS A 176 15.32 -10.01 7.82
CA LYS A 176 14.07 -10.36 8.52
C LYS A 176 13.81 -9.55 9.79
N ASN A 177 14.89 -9.09 10.47
CA ASN A 177 14.72 -8.35 11.73
C ASN A 177 14.16 -6.94 11.52
N PRO A 178 14.73 -6.07 10.66
CA PRO A 178 14.10 -4.80 10.36
C PRO A 178 12.75 -4.97 9.64
N ILE A 179 12.61 -5.91 8.71
CA ILE A 179 11.33 -6.16 8.01
C ILE A 179 10.20 -6.41 9.01
N ARG A 180 10.37 -7.33 9.97
CA ARG A 180 9.34 -7.59 10.98
C ARG A 180 8.95 -6.35 11.79
N MET A 181 9.87 -5.41 11.99
CA MET A 181 9.56 -4.13 12.64
C MET A 181 8.70 -3.25 11.72
N MET A 182 9.05 -3.18 10.43
CA MET A 182 8.27 -2.42 9.44
C MET A 182 6.85 -2.95 9.32
N GLU A 183 6.68 -4.28 9.20
CA GLU A 183 5.36 -4.94 9.14
C GLU A 183 4.48 -4.60 10.35
N MET A 184 5.04 -4.60 11.57
CA MET A 184 4.30 -4.20 12.78
C MET A 184 3.86 -2.73 12.75
N GLU A 185 4.70 -1.84 12.24
CA GLU A 185 4.39 -0.42 12.09
C GLU A 185 3.34 -0.20 10.99
N HIS A 186 3.36 -1.01 9.93
CA HIS A 186 2.32 -1.02 8.90
C HIS A 186 0.94 -1.43 9.44
N ASP A 187 0.88 -2.47 10.28
CA ASP A 187 -0.36 -2.89 10.92
C ASP A 187 -0.97 -1.76 11.77
N ASN A 188 -0.15 -1.05 12.55
CA ASN A 188 -0.61 0.08 13.35
C ASN A 188 -1.17 1.22 12.47
N ALA A 189 -0.43 1.57 11.39
CA ALA A 189 -0.85 2.61 10.45
C ALA A 189 -2.16 2.21 9.73
N GLY A 190 -2.29 0.94 9.33
CA GLY A 190 -3.49 0.38 8.73
C GLY A 190 -4.70 0.44 9.66
N ASP A 191 -4.52 0.09 10.94
CA ASP A 191 -5.60 0.19 11.94
C ASP A 191 -6.04 1.64 12.18
N ALA A 192 -5.09 2.58 12.23
CA ALA A 192 -5.40 3.99 12.44
C ALA A 192 -6.12 4.62 11.22
N THR A 193 -5.71 4.30 9.98
CA THR A 193 -6.42 4.76 8.77
C THR A 193 -7.82 4.16 8.68
N LYS A 194 -7.99 2.89 9.03
CA LYS A 194 -9.31 2.26 9.14
C LYS A 194 -10.22 2.93 10.17
N ASN A 195 -9.68 3.37 11.30
CA ASN A 195 -10.42 4.15 12.28
C ASN A 195 -10.85 5.50 11.71
N ILE A 196 -9.97 6.20 10.98
CA ILE A 196 -10.31 7.45 10.27
C ILE A 196 -11.47 7.21 9.31
N ARG A 197 -11.41 6.17 8.49
CA ARG A 197 -12.47 5.81 7.54
C ARG A 197 -13.81 5.54 8.24
N ASN A 198 -13.78 4.84 9.37
CA ASN A 198 -14.99 4.57 10.16
C ASN A 198 -15.57 5.85 10.76
N LEU A 199 -14.76 6.70 11.39
CA LEU A 199 -15.18 7.96 12.00
C LEU A 199 -15.76 8.94 10.98
N THR A 200 -15.24 8.91 9.76
CA THR A 200 -15.71 9.77 8.64
C THR A 200 -16.87 9.16 7.84
N ASN A 201 -17.37 8.00 8.25
CA ASN A 201 -18.38 7.25 7.49
C ASN A 201 -17.98 7.10 6.01
N ASN A 202 -16.78 6.55 5.76
CA ASN A 202 -16.16 6.43 4.44
C ASN A 202 -16.03 7.80 3.73
N PHE A 203 -15.49 8.81 4.42
CA PHE A 203 -15.29 10.17 3.92
C PHE A 203 -16.57 10.83 3.38
N THR A 204 -17.73 10.44 3.91
CA THR A 204 -19.01 11.02 3.53
C THR A 204 -19.13 12.42 4.11
N LEU A 205 -19.38 13.41 3.25
CA LEU A 205 -19.52 14.80 3.69
C LEU A 205 -20.86 15.04 4.39
N PRO A 206 -20.88 15.69 5.57
CA PRO A 206 -22.11 16.13 6.19
C PRO A 206 -22.76 17.28 5.40
N GLU A 207 -24.04 17.54 5.66
CA GLU A 207 -24.83 18.56 4.90
C GLU A 207 -24.28 19.98 5.08
N ASP A 208 -23.68 20.28 6.24
CA ASP A 208 -23.09 21.58 6.57
C ASP A 208 -21.59 21.66 6.24
N ALA A 209 -21.05 20.71 5.48
CA ALA A 209 -19.65 20.69 5.10
C ALA A 209 -19.25 21.90 4.27
N CYS A 210 -18.27 22.67 4.73
CA CYS A 210 -17.67 23.75 3.98
C CYS A 210 -16.62 23.23 2.97
N ASN A 211 -16.09 24.09 2.13
CA ASN A 211 -15.07 23.69 1.16
C ASN A 211 -13.79 23.15 1.81
N SER A 212 -13.39 23.68 2.98
CA SER A 212 -12.23 23.15 3.71
C SER A 212 -12.50 21.71 4.22
N TYR A 213 -13.72 21.42 4.63
CA TYR A 213 -14.15 20.08 5.05
C TYR A 213 -14.00 19.08 3.90
N ARG A 214 -14.51 19.43 2.71
CA ARG A 214 -14.37 18.63 1.48
C ARG A 214 -12.90 18.35 1.16
N ILE A 215 -12.07 19.41 1.13
CA ILE A 215 -10.64 19.28 0.83
C ILE A 215 -9.95 18.36 1.85
N THR A 216 -10.30 18.46 3.14
CA THR A 216 -9.71 17.60 4.18
C THR A 216 -10.02 16.14 3.91
N PHE A 217 -11.29 15.81 3.62
CA PHE A 217 -11.68 14.43 3.38
C PHE A 217 -11.06 13.86 2.09
N GLU A 218 -10.98 14.66 1.03
CA GLU A 218 -10.26 14.29 -0.19
C GLU A 218 -8.76 14.03 0.07
N LEU A 219 -8.11 14.86 0.88
CA LEU A 219 -6.71 14.66 1.26
C LEU A 219 -6.49 13.40 2.09
N LEU A 220 -7.34 13.15 3.10
CA LEU A 220 -7.25 11.96 3.94
C LEU A 220 -7.53 10.68 3.15
N GLU A 221 -8.53 10.68 2.28
CA GLU A 221 -8.84 9.54 1.43
C GLU A 221 -7.70 9.22 0.45
N ASN A 222 -7.10 10.23 -0.18
CA ASN A 222 -5.96 10.05 -1.07
C ASN A 222 -4.71 9.58 -0.30
N PHE A 223 -4.52 10.07 0.93
CA PHE A 223 -3.42 9.66 1.79
C PHE A 223 -3.54 8.19 2.19
N GLU A 224 -4.73 7.73 2.56
CA GLU A 224 -4.99 6.32 2.85
C GLU A 224 -4.75 5.42 1.63
N LYS A 225 -5.24 5.82 0.45
CA LYS A 225 -5.03 5.05 -0.79
C LYS A 225 -3.56 4.91 -1.16
N ASP A 226 -2.79 5.99 -1.06
CA ASP A 226 -1.35 5.95 -1.31
C ASP A 226 -0.64 5.05 -0.30
N LEU A 227 -0.98 5.17 0.98
CA LEU A 227 -0.42 4.36 2.05
C LEU A 227 -0.70 2.86 1.86
N HIS A 228 -1.89 2.48 1.41
CA HIS A 228 -2.22 1.09 1.12
C HIS A 228 -1.36 0.52 -0.02
N VAL A 229 -1.13 1.30 -1.09
CA VAL A 229 -0.25 0.90 -2.19
C VAL A 229 1.20 0.81 -1.73
N HIS A 230 1.68 1.79 -0.97
CA HIS A 230 3.01 1.84 -0.38
C HIS A 230 3.27 0.56 0.43
N ILE A 231 2.46 0.29 1.45
CA ILE A 231 2.56 -0.91 2.30
C ILE A 231 2.45 -2.20 1.46
N HIS A 232 1.58 -2.22 0.44
CA HIS A 232 1.46 -3.38 -0.43
C HIS A 232 2.76 -3.68 -1.20
N LEU A 233 3.41 -2.68 -1.77
CA LEU A 233 4.68 -2.84 -2.50
C LEU A 233 5.77 -3.40 -1.59
N GLU A 234 5.78 -3.02 -0.33
CA GLU A 234 6.75 -3.49 0.66
C GLU A 234 6.40 -4.90 1.17
N ASN A 235 5.25 -5.07 1.79
CA ASN A 235 4.86 -6.31 2.46
C ASN A 235 4.71 -7.48 1.48
N ASN A 236 4.19 -7.23 0.27
CA ASN A 236 3.81 -8.29 -0.65
C ASN A 236 4.80 -8.48 -1.81
N ILE A 237 5.74 -7.54 -2.04
CA ILE A 237 6.70 -7.64 -3.13
C ILE A 237 8.14 -7.48 -2.64
N LEU A 238 8.51 -6.32 -2.08
CA LEU A 238 9.89 -5.98 -1.75
C LEU A 238 10.44 -6.88 -0.63
N PHE A 239 9.73 -6.98 0.49
CA PHE A 239 10.20 -7.69 1.67
C PHE A 239 10.34 -9.20 1.45
N PRO A 240 9.34 -9.90 0.87
CA PRO A 240 9.48 -11.34 0.58
C PRO A 240 10.64 -11.63 -0.37
N LYS A 241 10.84 -10.81 -1.40
CA LYS A 241 11.94 -10.99 -2.35
C LYS A 241 13.30 -10.67 -1.73
N ALA A 242 13.40 -9.65 -0.86
CA ALA A 242 14.63 -9.33 -0.15
C ALA A 242 15.06 -10.46 0.81
N ILE A 243 14.10 -11.08 1.50
CA ILE A 243 14.34 -12.26 2.35
C ILE A 243 14.84 -13.43 1.51
N ALA A 244 14.15 -13.74 0.41
CA ALA A 244 14.55 -14.84 -0.48
C ALA A 244 15.93 -14.61 -1.10
N LEU A 245 16.28 -13.37 -1.43
CA LEU A 245 17.59 -13.01 -1.95
C LEU A 245 18.69 -13.18 -0.90
N GLU A 246 18.48 -12.73 0.34
CA GLU A 246 19.44 -12.93 1.43
C GLU A 246 19.69 -14.42 1.73
N GLU A 247 18.63 -15.24 1.70
CA GLU A 247 18.75 -16.69 1.93
C GLU A 247 19.50 -17.44 0.83
N LYS A 248 19.49 -16.90 -0.38
CA LYS A 248 20.19 -17.48 -1.54
C LYS A 248 21.68 -17.19 -1.54
N LEU A 249 22.12 -16.07 -0.95
CA LEU A 249 23.50 -15.57 -0.95
C LEU A 249 24.33 -16.15 0.21
#